data_1a12192c94673701378baea2c8092890
#
_entry.id   1a12192c94673701378baea2c8092890
#
_cell.length_a   1.000
_cell.length_b   1.000
_cell.length_c   1.000
_cell.angle_alpha   90.00
_cell.angle_beta   90.00
_cell.angle_gamma   90.00
#
_symmetry.space_group_name_H-M   'P 1'
#
loop_
_entity.id
_entity.type
_entity.pdbx_description
1 polymer ?
#
loop_
_entity_poly.entity_id
_entity_poly.type
_entity_poly.pdbx_seq_one_letter_code
_entity_poly.pdbx_strand_id
1 'polypeptide(L)'
;LIRQLAEKGKLDISSLEGAWGRFLIQTVSRPFPGVSKALVVAGSDRRGAAYGLFSLSEMMGVSPWYWWADVPVKKHKTLYVDAPATLSKTPSVKYRGIFLNDEDWGLKPWAAKTFEKERGNIGPRTYAKICELLLRLKANHLAPAMHPVSTAFYKIPENKLVADTFAIVMGSSHCEPLLLNTASEWDSKTMGPWDYNKNKDKINEVLSNRVKENCAYENVYTLALRGLHDAAMGGGDVPMREKVKMLESALNAQREIIARHIDKPVETIPQAFTPYKEVLEIYSNGLELPDDVTIIWADDNFGYMKRLSGPQEQKRSGRAGVYYHISYLGVPHSYLWYSTTPPALMYEELRKAYDTTADRVWLANCGDLKGAETQISLFLDMAYDIDSFNADNVATYPARWLAKMFGEEYYDTLEDITCSHINLAFSRKPEYMGWGYW
;
A
#
# COMPACT_ATOMS: atom_id res chain seq x y z
N LEU A 1 4.13 -27.40 -15.78
CA LEU A 1 5.60 -27.58 -15.74
C LEU A 1 6.12 -27.68 -14.31
N ILE A 2 5.89 -26.71 -13.41
CA ILE A 2 6.39 -26.74 -12.01
C ILE A 2 5.90 -27.98 -11.28
N ARG A 3 4.58 -28.26 -11.30
CA ARG A 3 4.02 -29.49 -10.67
C ARG A 3 4.64 -30.76 -11.23
N GLN A 4 4.85 -30.86 -12.55
CA GLN A 4 5.51 -32.02 -13.16
C GLN A 4 6.95 -32.22 -12.69
N LEU A 5 7.69 -31.14 -12.41
CA LEU A 5 9.03 -31.25 -11.82
C LEU A 5 8.97 -31.71 -10.37
N ALA A 6 7.99 -31.25 -9.60
CA ALA A 6 7.76 -31.66 -8.22
C ALA A 6 7.37 -33.17 -8.15
N GLU A 7 6.40 -33.59 -8.95
CA GLU A 7 5.97 -35.01 -9.05
C GLU A 7 7.11 -35.98 -9.43
N LYS A 8 8.08 -35.49 -10.20
CA LYS A 8 9.29 -36.23 -10.58
C LYS A 8 10.42 -36.12 -9.54
N GLY A 9 10.20 -35.50 -8.40
CA GLY A 9 11.19 -35.29 -7.34
C GLY A 9 12.38 -34.42 -7.75
N LYS A 10 12.23 -33.60 -8.82
CA LYS A 10 13.28 -32.68 -9.31
C LYS A 10 13.23 -31.29 -8.72
N LEU A 11 12.13 -30.94 -8.07
CA LEU A 11 11.89 -29.66 -7.43
C LEU A 11 11.02 -29.89 -6.19
N ASP A 12 11.47 -29.40 -5.04
CA ASP A 12 10.64 -29.37 -3.83
C ASP A 12 9.89 -28.06 -3.74
N ILE A 13 8.56 -28.12 -3.77
CA ILE A 13 7.66 -26.96 -3.65
C ILE A 13 6.80 -27.00 -2.38
N SER A 14 7.04 -27.96 -1.48
CA SER A 14 6.24 -28.16 -0.26
C SER A 14 6.18 -26.90 0.60
N SER A 15 7.28 -26.16 0.68
CA SER A 15 7.38 -24.91 1.42
C SER A 15 6.58 -23.73 0.82
N LEU A 16 6.07 -23.86 -0.41
CA LEU A 16 5.23 -22.86 -1.06
C LEU A 16 3.74 -23.07 -0.78
N GLU A 17 3.36 -24.28 -0.35
CA GLU A 17 1.97 -24.63 -0.11
C GLU A 17 1.41 -23.87 1.11
N GLY A 18 0.24 -23.24 0.95
CA GLY A 18 -0.40 -22.45 2.00
C GLY A 18 0.25 -21.12 2.34
N ALA A 19 1.41 -20.80 1.76
CA ALA A 19 2.07 -19.52 1.90
C ALA A 19 1.47 -18.47 0.94
N TRP A 20 1.70 -17.20 1.23
CA TRP A 20 1.36 -16.09 0.32
C TRP A 20 2.62 -15.31 -0.07
N GLY A 21 2.74 -14.93 -1.35
CA GLY A 21 3.83 -14.13 -1.87
C GLY A 21 5.23 -14.73 -1.68
N ARG A 22 5.32 -16.02 -1.43
CA ARG A 22 6.59 -16.73 -1.27
C ARG A 22 7.05 -17.29 -2.61
N PHE A 23 8.36 -17.36 -2.83
CA PHE A 23 8.93 -17.89 -4.06
C PHE A 23 10.18 -18.72 -3.81
N LEU A 24 10.48 -19.58 -4.78
CA LEU A 24 11.70 -20.37 -4.89
C LEU A 24 12.37 -20.05 -6.23
N ILE A 25 13.67 -19.82 -6.21
CA ILE A 25 14.53 -19.77 -7.39
C ILE A 25 15.53 -20.90 -7.29
N GLN A 26 15.57 -21.82 -8.27
CA GLN A 26 16.44 -22.99 -8.23
C GLN A 26 16.87 -23.42 -9.63
N THR A 27 18.14 -23.78 -9.80
CA THR A 27 18.61 -24.47 -11.00
C THR A 27 18.28 -25.95 -10.91
N VAL A 28 17.58 -26.47 -11.94
CA VAL A 28 17.20 -27.88 -12.05
C VAL A 28 17.97 -28.53 -13.20
N SER A 29 18.69 -29.61 -12.92
CA SER A 29 19.40 -30.40 -13.93
C SER A 29 18.44 -31.35 -14.64
N ARG A 30 18.58 -31.44 -15.97
CA ARG A 30 17.79 -32.30 -16.87
C ARG A 30 16.28 -32.22 -16.56
N PRO A 31 15.68 -31.01 -16.53
CA PRO A 31 14.27 -30.86 -16.14
C PRO A 31 13.34 -31.59 -17.13
N PHE A 32 13.67 -31.57 -18.42
CA PHE A 32 12.92 -32.19 -19.50
C PHE A 32 13.87 -32.80 -20.52
N PRO A 33 13.39 -33.72 -21.39
CA PRO A 33 14.18 -34.25 -22.48
C PRO A 33 14.77 -33.14 -23.37
N GLY A 34 16.05 -33.24 -23.68
CA GLY A 34 16.77 -32.25 -24.50
C GLY A 34 17.21 -30.98 -23.76
N VAL A 35 16.86 -30.78 -22.50
CA VAL A 35 17.26 -29.60 -21.69
C VAL A 35 18.23 -30.04 -20.61
N SER A 36 19.50 -29.60 -20.71
CA SER A 36 20.56 -29.95 -19.75
C SER A 36 20.36 -29.30 -18.36
N LYS A 37 19.97 -28.02 -18.33
CA LYS A 37 19.68 -27.24 -17.12
C LYS A 37 18.58 -26.21 -17.39
N ALA A 38 17.79 -25.90 -16.38
CA ALA A 38 16.88 -24.78 -16.39
C ALA A 38 16.91 -24.04 -15.05
N LEU A 39 16.89 -22.71 -15.10
CA LEU A 39 16.59 -21.90 -13.95
C LEU A 39 15.06 -21.86 -13.77
N VAL A 40 14.58 -22.27 -12.62
CA VAL A 40 13.17 -22.37 -12.29
C VAL A 40 12.83 -21.31 -11.25
N VAL A 41 11.79 -20.54 -11.51
CA VAL A 41 11.16 -19.62 -10.54
C VAL A 41 9.76 -20.17 -10.26
N ALA A 42 9.50 -20.53 -9.02
CA ALA A 42 8.19 -21.02 -8.58
C ALA A 42 7.65 -20.12 -7.46
N GLY A 43 6.38 -19.75 -7.52
CA GLY A 43 5.70 -18.96 -6.50
C GLY A 43 4.59 -19.73 -5.81
N SER A 44 4.29 -19.42 -4.54
CA SER A 44 3.14 -19.91 -3.80
C SER A 44 1.81 -19.44 -4.42
N ASP A 45 1.85 -18.29 -5.06
CA ASP A 45 0.76 -17.67 -5.79
C ASP A 45 1.30 -16.84 -6.98
N ARG A 46 0.42 -16.17 -7.73
CA ARG A 46 0.81 -15.35 -8.88
C ARG A 46 1.78 -14.23 -8.50
N ARG A 47 1.68 -13.67 -7.28
CA ARG A 47 2.57 -12.61 -6.77
C ARG A 47 3.93 -13.17 -6.39
N GLY A 48 3.96 -14.32 -5.70
CA GLY A 48 5.23 -14.99 -5.40
C GLY A 48 6.04 -15.28 -6.66
N ALA A 49 5.39 -15.74 -7.73
CA ALA A 49 6.06 -15.94 -9.03
C ALA A 49 6.62 -14.63 -9.60
N ALA A 50 5.84 -13.54 -9.55
CA ALA A 50 6.29 -12.21 -9.99
C ALA A 50 7.45 -11.69 -9.14
N TYR A 51 7.39 -11.84 -7.82
CA TYR A 51 8.47 -11.43 -6.91
C TYR A 51 9.76 -12.20 -7.19
N GLY A 52 9.69 -13.51 -7.46
CA GLY A 52 10.85 -14.29 -7.85
C GLY A 52 11.48 -13.81 -9.16
N LEU A 53 10.66 -13.51 -10.16
CA LEU A 53 11.14 -12.96 -11.44
C LEU A 53 11.74 -11.56 -11.28
N PHE A 54 11.12 -10.68 -10.49
CA PHE A 54 11.68 -9.35 -10.23
C PHE A 54 12.91 -9.38 -9.33
N SER A 55 13.00 -10.33 -8.38
CA SER A 55 14.24 -10.56 -7.62
C SER A 55 15.39 -10.99 -8.53
N LEU A 56 15.12 -11.88 -9.49
CA LEU A 56 16.11 -12.25 -10.51
C LEU A 56 16.51 -11.05 -11.36
N SER A 57 15.55 -10.20 -11.78
CA SER A 57 15.82 -8.96 -12.51
C SER A 57 16.71 -7.99 -11.71
N GLU A 58 16.48 -7.89 -10.41
CA GLU A 58 17.29 -7.08 -9.50
C GLU A 58 18.71 -7.64 -9.34
N MET A 59 18.88 -8.97 -9.20
CA MET A 59 20.18 -9.65 -9.22
C MET A 59 20.96 -9.39 -10.51
N MET A 60 20.27 -9.17 -11.62
CA MET A 60 20.86 -8.79 -12.91
C MET A 60 21.18 -7.28 -13.04
N GLY A 61 20.98 -6.49 -11.97
CA GLY A 61 21.32 -5.07 -11.91
C GLY A 61 20.19 -4.12 -12.34
N VAL A 62 18.94 -4.58 -12.44
CA VAL A 62 17.79 -3.72 -12.72
C VAL A 62 17.15 -3.29 -11.41
N SER A 63 17.41 -2.06 -10.98
CA SER A 63 16.78 -1.49 -9.77
C SER A 63 15.25 -1.52 -9.88
N PRO A 64 14.51 -1.76 -8.78
CA PRO A 64 13.06 -1.53 -8.74
C PRO A 64 12.66 -0.13 -9.24
N TRP A 65 13.52 0.85 -9.00
CA TRP A 65 13.31 2.26 -9.33
C TRP A 65 13.89 2.70 -10.68
N TYR A 66 14.34 1.75 -11.53
CA TYR A 66 15.01 2.04 -12.79
C TYR A 66 14.26 3.06 -13.67
N TRP A 67 12.94 3.04 -13.60
CA TRP A 67 12.08 3.88 -14.44
C TRP A 67 11.64 5.17 -13.70
N TRP A 68 11.28 5.07 -12.41
CA TRP A 68 10.77 6.20 -11.62
C TRP A 68 11.86 7.14 -11.12
N ALA A 69 13.02 6.61 -10.74
CA ALA A 69 14.13 7.36 -10.16
C ALA A 69 15.29 7.57 -11.14
N ASP A 70 15.07 7.35 -12.42
CA ASP A 70 16.08 7.53 -13.48
C ASP A 70 17.38 6.73 -13.25
N VAL A 71 17.29 5.59 -12.55
CA VAL A 71 18.45 4.74 -12.25
C VAL A 71 18.92 4.04 -13.53
N PRO A 72 20.17 4.27 -13.99
CA PRO A 72 20.64 3.70 -15.24
C PRO A 72 20.81 2.18 -15.16
N VAL A 73 20.31 1.47 -16.14
CA VAL A 73 20.51 0.03 -16.25
C VAL A 73 21.78 -0.21 -17.09
N LYS A 74 22.80 -0.83 -16.49
CA LYS A 74 24.05 -1.20 -17.20
C LYS A 74 23.76 -2.33 -18.18
N LYS A 75 24.12 -2.14 -19.45
CA LYS A 75 23.97 -3.16 -20.50
C LYS A 75 25.16 -4.13 -20.48
N HIS A 76 24.86 -5.42 -20.47
CA HIS A 76 25.84 -6.48 -20.54
C HIS A 76 25.61 -7.34 -21.79
N LYS A 77 26.69 -7.77 -22.47
CA LYS A 77 26.58 -8.73 -23.58
C LYS A 77 26.23 -10.13 -23.10
N THR A 78 26.68 -10.50 -21.91
CA THR A 78 26.44 -11.79 -21.28
C THR A 78 26.21 -11.56 -19.80
N LEU A 79 25.20 -12.21 -19.25
CA LEU A 79 24.88 -12.20 -17.83
C LEU A 79 25.09 -13.61 -17.27
N TYR A 80 25.79 -13.70 -16.17
CA TYR A 80 25.90 -14.92 -15.38
C TYR A 80 25.16 -14.68 -14.07
N VAL A 81 24.20 -15.56 -13.81
CA VAL A 81 23.45 -15.51 -12.55
C VAL A 81 23.87 -16.73 -11.74
N ASP A 82 24.58 -16.49 -10.66
CA ASP A 82 24.77 -17.52 -9.64
C ASP A 82 23.49 -17.57 -8.81
N ALA A 83 22.65 -18.54 -9.10
CA ALA A 83 21.39 -18.74 -8.42
C ALA A 83 21.45 -20.05 -7.62
N PRO A 84 22.06 -20.04 -6.42
CA PRO A 84 21.88 -21.11 -5.46
C PRO A 84 20.36 -21.24 -5.18
N ALA A 85 19.94 -22.39 -4.74
CA ALA A 85 18.54 -22.59 -4.36
C ALA A 85 18.14 -21.53 -3.30
N THR A 86 17.30 -20.59 -3.72
CA THR A 86 16.87 -19.45 -2.89
C THR A 86 15.39 -19.61 -2.61
N LEU A 87 15.03 -19.83 -1.35
CA LEU A 87 13.66 -19.82 -0.87
C LEU A 87 13.42 -18.52 -0.11
N SER A 88 12.45 -17.73 -0.57
CA SER A 88 12.09 -16.50 0.13
C SER A 88 11.34 -16.81 1.44
N LYS A 89 11.31 -15.85 2.35
CA LYS A 89 10.36 -15.87 3.47
C LYS A 89 8.93 -15.61 2.97
N THR A 90 7.93 -15.99 3.75
CA THR A 90 6.59 -15.43 3.63
C THR A 90 6.65 -13.97 4.09
N PRO A 91 6.08 -13.01 3.36
CA PRO A 91 6.08 -11.63 3.79
C PRO A 91 5.51 -11.43 5.18
N SER A 92 6.13 -10.54 5.97
CA SER A 92 5.71 -10.24 7.35
C SER A 92 4.31 -9.64 7.40
N VAL A 93 3.96 -8.81 6.42
CA VAL A 93 2.64 -8.18 6.32
C VAL A 93 1.90 -8.70 5.09
N LYS A 94 0.64 -9.10 5.24
CA LYS A 94 -0.12 -9.75 4.16
C LYS A 94 -0.43 -8.82 3.01
N TYR A 95 -1.00 -7.64 3.26
CA TYR A 95 -1.30 -6.59 2.29
C TYR A 95 -0.41 -5.39 2.57
N ARG A 96 0.46 -5.05 1.65
CA ARG A 96 1.46 -3.99 1.81
C ARG A 96 1.55 -3.18 0.54
N GLY A 97 1.51 -1.86 0.68
CA GLY A 97 1.46 -1.00 -0.49
C GLY A 97 1.41 0.48 -0.15
N ILE A 98 0.96 1.25 -1.13
CA ILE A 98 0.89 2.70 -1.04
C ILE A 98 -0.53 3.22 -1.27
N PHE A 99 -0.79 4.37 -0.72
CA PHE A 99 -1.94 5.19 -1.03
C PHE A 99 -1.46 6.44 -1.77
N LEU A 100 -1.92 6.62 -3.01
CA LEU A 100 -1.67 7.82 -3.78
C LEU A 100 -2.60 8.92 -3.30
N ASN A 101 -2.07 9.79 -2.47
CA ASN A 101 -2.79 10.94 -1.91
C ASN A 101 -1.96 12.19 -2.16
N ASP A 102 -2.60 13.33 -2.40
CA ASP A 102 -1.92 14.60 -2.69
C ASP A 102 -1.16 14.60 -4.03
N GLU A 103 -1.66 13.87 -5.02
CA GLU A 103 -1.09 13.71 -6.36
C GLU A 103 -1.14 14.97 -7.22
N ASP A 104 -1.66 16.06 -6.67
CA ASP A 104 -1.89 17.35 -7.32
C ASP A 104 -0.61 17.99 -7.83
N TRP A 105 0.49 17.79 -7.11
CA TRP A 105 1.72 18.58 -7.30
C TRP A 105 2.67 17.94 -8.31
N GLY A 106 2.79 16.64 -8.33
CA GLY A 106 3.78 15.93 -9.14
C GLY A 106 3.17 14.88 -10.06
N LEU A 107 2.60 13.81 -9.52
CA LEU A 107 2.18 12.63 -10.29
C LEU A 107 1.13 12.97 -11.34
N LYS A 108 0.06 13.68 -10.96
CA LYS A 108 -1.01 14.04 -11.91
C LYS A 108 -0.55 15.01 -12.98
N PRO A 109 0.12 16.16 -12.68
CA PRO A 109 0.67 17.03 -13.70
C PRO A 109 1.66 16.35 -14.63
N TRP A 110 2.53 15.48 -14.11
CA TRP A 110 3.46 14.70 -14.92
C TRP A 110 2.73 13.73 -15.87
N ALA A 111 1.77 12.96 -15.37
CA ALA A 111 0.97 12.07 -16.20
C ALA A 111 0.26 12.84 -17.33
N ALA A 112 -0.42 13.92 -16.96
CA ALA A 112 -1.18 14.75 -17.90
C ALA A 112 -0.33 15.43 -18.99
N LYS A 113 0.87 15.90 -18.63
CA LYS A 113 1.71 16.70 -19.53
C LYS A 113 2.77 15.89 -20.26
N THR A 114 3.16 14.73 -19.71
CA THR A 114 4.32 13.97 -20.19
C THR A 114 3.98 12.56 -20.63
N PHE A 115 3.27 11.78 -19.81
CA PHE A 115 3.16 10.34 -20.00
C PHE A 115 1.84 9.89 -20.64
N GLU A 116 0.70 10.43 -20.23
CA GLU A 116 -0.65 10.16 -20.77
C GLU A 116 -1.29 11.46 -21.28
N LYS A 117 -0.56 12.19 -22.15
CA LYS A 117 -0.99 13.49 -22.72
C LYS A 117 -2.35 13.41 -23.39
N GLU A 118 -2.62 12.31 -24.07
CA GLU A 118 -3.88 12.05 -24.76
C GLU A 118 -5.09 12.02 -23.81
N ARG A 119 -4.86 11.63 -22.57
CA ARG A 119 -5.89 11.60 -21.51
C ARG A 119 -5.91 12.89 -20.69
N GLY A 120 -4.77 13.56 -20.58
CA GLY A 120 -4.62 14.74 -19.72
C GLY A 120 -4.78 14.46 -18.23
N ASN A 121 -4.62 13.20 -17.80
CA ASN A 121 -4.81 12.75 -16.43
C ASN A 121 -4.06 11.45 -16.14
N ILE A 122 -4.09 11.00 -14.86
CA ILE A 122 -3.65 9.66 -14.48
C ILE A 122 -4.61 8.63 -15.11
N GLY A 123 -4.05 7.63 -15.78
CA GLY A 123 -4.80 6.59 -16.45
C GLY A 123 -4.11 5.22 -16.41
N PRO A 124 -4.58 4.27 -17.21
CA PRO A 124 -4.14 2.87 -17.14
C PRO A 124 -2.64 2.68 -17.39
N ARG A 125 -1.99 3.51 -18.21
CA ARG A 125 -0.55 3.42 -18.43
C ARG A 125 0.24 3.85 -17.21
N THR A 126 -0.20 4.91 -16.51
CA THR A 126 0.41 5.36 -15.26
C THR A 126 0.22 4.31 -14.17
N TYR A 127 -0.99 3.79 -13.99
CA TYR A 127 -1.24 2.71 -13.04
C TYR A 127 -0.46 1.43 -13.36
N ALA A 128 -0.25 1.09 -14.63
CA ALA A 128 0.60 -0.05 -15.00
C ALA A 128 2.05 0.13 -14.50
N LYS A 129 2.61 1.34 -14.61
CA LYS A 129 3.95 1.65 -14.09
C LYS A 129 4.03 1.64 -12.58
N ILE A 130 2.98 2.08 -11.90
CA ILE A 130 2.88 2.00 -10.43
C ILE A 130 2.76 0.54 -9.98
N CYS A 131 1.92 -0.25 -10.61
CA CYS A 131 1.75 -1.67 -10.32
C CYS A 131 3.05 -2.46 -10.56
N GLU A 132 3.79 -2.16 -11.63
CA GLU A 132 5.12 -2.74 -11.88
C GLU A 132 6.08 -2.40 -10.73
N LEU A 133 6.15 -1.14 -10.30
CA LEU A 133 6.99 -0.71 -9.19
C LEU A 133 6.64 -1.46 -7.91
N LEU A 134 5.35 -1.55 -7.57
CA LEU A 134 4.88 -2.26 -6.38
C LEU A 134 5.33 -3.73 -6.39
N LEU A 135 5.18 -4.44 -7.51
CA LEU A 135 5.64 -5.81 -7.61
C LEU A 135 7.16 -5.95 -7.50
N ARG A 136 7.93 -5.00 -8.06
CA ARG A 136 9.41 -4.96 -7.91
C ARG A 136 9.82 -4.74 -6.45
N LEU A 137 9.06 -3.94 -5.71
CA LEU A 137 9.23 -3.72 -4.27
C LEU A 137 8.54 -4.81 -3.41
N LYS A 138 8.09 -5.90 -4.02
CA LYS A 138 7.39 -7.02 -3.36
C LYS A 138 6.14 -6.58 -2.60
N ALA A 139 5.52 -5.50 -3.04
CA ALA A 139 4.22 -5.03 -2.57
C ALA A 139 3.07 -5.63 -3.40
N ASN A 140 1.84 -5.53 -2.89
CA ASN A 140 0.67 -6.14 -3.51
C ASN A 140 -0.62 -5.34 -3.32
N HIS A 141 -0.56 -4.15 -2.73
CA HIS A 141 -1.74 -3.38 -2.37
C HIS A 141 -1.63 -1.93 -2.86
N LEU A 142 -2.75 -1.37 -3.32
CA LEU A 142 -2.82 0.01 -3.81
C LEU A 142 -4.16 0.64 -3.44
N ALA A 143 -4.12 1.78 -2.75
CA ALA A 143 -5.21 2.73 -2.71
C ALA A 143 -4.94 3.81 -3.80
N PRO A 144 -5.84 4.02 -4.76
CA PRO A 144 -5.57 4.89 -5.90
C PRO A 144 -5.71 6.37 -5.55
N ALA A 145 -5.30 7.24 -6.47
CA ALA A 145 -5.43 8.69 -6.39
C ALA A 145 -6.88 9.09 -6.09
N MET A 146 -7.06 9.97 -5.09
CA MET A 146 -8.40 10.30 -4.59
C MET A 146 -8.80 11.77 -4.75
N HIS A 147 -7.89 12.68 -5.02
CA HIS A 147 -8.21 14.10 -5.12
C HIS A 147 -9.04 14.44 -6.37
N PRO A 148 -9.91 15.48 -6.32
CA PRO A 148 -10.75 15.85 -7.46
C PRO A 148 -10.00 16.27 -8.72
N VAL A 149 -8.71 16.59 -8.63
CA VAL A 149 -7.86 16.91 -9.80
C VAL A 149 -7.62 15.68 -10.67
N SER A 150 -7.77 14.47 -10.09
CA SER A 150 -7.59 13.21 -10.77
C SER A 150 -8.93 12.59 -11.13
N THR A 151 -9.00 11.93 -12.27
CA THR A 151 -10.17 11.10 -12.59
C THR A 151 -10.20 9.91 -11.65
N ALA A 152 -11.32 9.71 -10.95
CA ALA A 152 -11.47 8.59 -10.03
C ALA A 152 -11.16 7.26 -10.72
N PHE A 153 -10.44 6.36 -10.01
CA PHE A 153 -9.89 5.12 -10.56
C PHE A 153 -10.92 4.28 -11.30
N TYR A 154 -12.10 4.10 -10.73
CA TYR A 154 -13.15 3.25 -11.28
C TYR A 154 -13.99 3.92 -12.38
N LYS A 155 -13.82 5.24 -12.62
CA LYS A 155 -14.40 5.90 -13.81
C LYS A 155 -13.69 5.53 -15.11
N ILE A 156 -12.52 4.90 -15.02
CA ILE A 156 -11.75 4.41 -16.16
C ILE A 156 -11.74 2.88 -16.07
N PRO A 157 -12.56 2.16 -16.85
CA PRO A 157 -12.73 0.71 -16.72
C PRO A 157 -11.42 -0.08 -16.91
N GLU A 158 -10.50 0.43 -17.68
CA GLU A 158 -9.20 -0.21 -17.95
C GLU A 158 -8.29 -0.25 -16.72
N ASN A 159 -8.46 0.69 -15.77
CA ASN A 159 -7.60 0.74 -14.58
C ASN A 159 -7.70 -0.53 -13.73
N LYS A 160 -8.91 -1.05 -13.49
CA LYS A 160 -9.10 -2.28 -12.72
C LYS A 160 -8.57 -3.52 -13.44
N LEU A 161 -8.61 -3.52 -14.78
CA LEU A 161 -8.03 -4.60 -15.58
C LEU A 161 -6.50 -4.59 -15.48
N VAL A 162 -5.88 -3.41 -15.47
CA VAL A 162 -4.45 -3.26 -15.23
C VAL A 162 -4.09 -3.78 -13.85
N ALA A 163 -4.77 -3.34 -12.80
CA ALA A 163 -4.50 -3.80 -11.43
C ALA A 163 -4.60 -5.34 -11.31
N ASP A 164 -5.64 -5.95 -11.88
CA ASP A 164 -5.79 -7.41 -11.88
C ASP A 164 -4.69 -8.11 -12.69
N THR A 165 -4.33 -7.58 -13.86
CA THR A 165 -3.22 -8.12 -14.68
C THR A 165 -1.91 -8.16 -13.90
N PHE A 166 -1.61 -7.12 -13.11
CA PHE A 166 -0.45 -7.07 -12.23
C PHE A 166 -0.66 -7.76 -10.88
N ALA A 167 -1.78 -8.42 -10.66
CA ALA A 167 -2.12 -9.07 -9.39
C ALA A 167 -2.09 -8.12 -8.17
N ILE A 168 -2.42 -6.84 -8.36
CA ILE A 168 -2.52 -5.86 -7.28
C ILE A 168 -3.92 -5.93 -6.64
N VAL A 169 -3.94 -6.03 -5.32
CA VAL A 169 -5.15 -5.96 -4.52
C VAL A 169 -5.53 -4.49 -4.35
N MET A 170 -6.70 -4.11 -4.83
CA MET A 170 -7.14 -2.73 -4.72
C MET A 170 -7.77 -2.46 -3.34
N GLY A 171 -7.53 -1.27 -2.83
CA GLY A 171 -8.21 -0.73 -1.66
C GLY A 171 -8.70 0.68 -1.93
N SER A 172 -9.08 1.35 -0.89
CA SER A 172 -9.42 2.77 -0.90
C SER A 172 -8.97 3.43 0.40
N SER A 173 -9.03 4.76 0.44
CA SER A 173 -8.66 5.51 1.63
C SER A 173 -9.64 5.27 2.78
N HIS A 174 -9.27 5.77 3.96
CA HIS A 174 -10.06 5.69 5.20
C HIS A 174 -11.43 6.39 5.13
N CYS A 175 -11.65 7.25 4.14
CA CYS A 175 -12.90 8.00 3.94
C CYS A 175 -13.70 7.56 2.70
N GLU A 176 -13.22 6.58 1.95
CA GLU A 176 -13.82 6.09 0.72
C GLU A 176 -14.42 4.69 0.93
N PRO A 177 -15.70 4.60 1.34
CA PRO A 177 -16.33 3.32 1.63
C PRO A 177 -16.47 2.46 0.38
N LEU A 178 -16.16 1.16 0.52
CA LEU A 178 -16.37 0.14 -0.49
C LEU A 178 -15.86 0.54 -1.89
N LEU A 179 -14.66 1.15 -1.96
CA LEU A 179 -13.99 1.58 -3.20
C LEU A 179 -14.66 2.79 -3.90
N LEU A 180 -15.56 3.51 -3.26
CA LEU A 180 -16.19 4.69 -3.83
C LEU A 180 -15.36 5.94 -3.54
N ASN A 181 -14.87 6.61 -4.57
CA ASN A 181 -14.27 7.94 -4.42
C ASN A 181 -15.36 8.99 -4.21
N THR A 182 -15.58 9.37 -2.95
CA THR A 182 -16.66 10.30 -2.59
C THR A 182 -16.43 11.72 -3.11
N ALA A 183 -15.17 12.10 -3.35
CA ALA A 183 -14.82 13.44 -3.84
C ALA A 183 -15.21 13.69 -5.30
N SER A 184 -15.18 12.64 -6.14
CA SER A 184 -15.35 12.75 -7.60
C SER A 184 -16.53 11.96 -8.15
N GLU A 185 -17.08 11.03 -7.38
CA GLU A 185 -18.12 10.12 -7.87
C GLU A 185 -19.49 10.37 -7.21
N TRP A 186 -19.55 11.20 -6.16
CA TRP A 186 -20.82 11.63 -5.57
C TRP A 186 -21.19 13.03 -6.04
N ASP A 187 -22.33 13.13 -6.71
CA ASP A 187 -22.92 14.41 -7.10
C ASP A 187 -24.17 14.71 -6.24
N SER A 188 -24.03 15.61 -5.29
CA SER A 188 -25.14 15.97 -4.38
C SER A 188 -26.34 16.60 -5.09
N LYS A 189 -26.20 17.09 -6.32
CA LYS A 189 -27.33 17.65 -7.09
C LYS A 189 -28.27 16.57 -7.63
N THR A 190 -27.71 15.44 -8.03
CA THR A 190 -28.45 14.33 -8.65
C THR A 190 -28.69 13.18 -7.68
N MET A 191 -27.79 12.97 -6.71
CA MET A 191 -27.85 11.84 -5.76
C MET A 191 -28.37 12.25 -4.37
N GLY A 192 -28.56 13.58 -4.13
CA GLY A 192 -28.94 14.13 -2.82
C GLY A 192 -27.75 14.27 -1.86
N PRO A 193 -28.00 14.69 -0.61
CA PRO A 193 -26.93 14.95 0.34
C PRO A 193 -26.17 13.68 0.71
N TRP A 194 -24.85 13.81 0.90
CA TRP A 194 -24.03 12.77 1.53
C TRP A 194 -24.22 12.83 3.06
N ASP A 195 -25.40 12.40 3.50
CA ASP A 195 -25.81 12.40 4.90
C ASP A 195 -26.55 11.08 5.16
N TYR A 196 -25.92 10.19 5.91
CA TYR A 196 -26.43 8.83 6.11
C TYR A 196 -27.78 8.79 6.84
N ASN A 197 -28.07 9.77 7.69
CA ASN A 197 -29.36 9.87 8.37
C ASN A 197 -30.50 10.27 7.41
N LYS A 198 -30.21 11.03 6.37
CA LYS A 198 -31.21 11.58 5.45
C LYS A 198 -31.32 10.81 4.13
N ASN A 199 -30.24 10.14 3.71
CA ASN A 199 -30.11 9.61 2.36
C ASN A 199 -29.46 8.21 2.30
N LYS A 200 -29.61 7.41 3.36
CA LYS A 200 -28.93 6.12 3.48
C LYS A 200 -29.24 5.15 2.34
N ASP A 201 -30.48 5.14 1.84
CA ASP A 201 -30.90 4.21 0.80
C ASP A 201 -30.16 4.48 -0.52
N LYS A 202 -30.01 5.76 -0.90
CA LYS A 202 -29.25 6.14 -2.09
C LYS A 202 -27.76 5.91 -1.91
N ILE A 203 -27.20 6.19 -0.73
CA ILE A 203 -25.81 5.89 -0.43
C ILE A 203 -25.55 4.40 -0.55
N ASN A 204 -26.38 3.57 0.07
CA ASN A 204 -26.25 2.10 0.01
C ASN A 204 -26.45 1.54 -1.41
N GLU A 205 -27.35 2.12 -2.21
CA GLU A 205 -27.53 1.76 -3.63
C GLU A 205 -26.23 1.98 -4.41
N VAL A 206 -25.60 3.16 -4.28
CA VAL A 206 -24.37 3.50 -4.98
C VAL A 206 -23.21 2.59 -4.54
N LEU A 207 -23.07 2.35 -3.23
CA LEU A 207 -22.08 1.42 -2.69
C LEU A 207 -22.32 -0.01 -3.17
N SER A 208 -23.56 -0.45 -3.24
CA SER A 208 -23.93 -1.79 -3.74
C SER A 208 -23.56 -1.96 -5.21
N ASN A 209 -23.81 -0.97 -6.04
CA ASN A 209 -23.40 -0.98 -7.44
C ASN A 209 -21.87 -1.04 -7.57
N ARG A 210 -21.12 -0.29 -6.76
CA ARG A 210 -19.66 -0.31 -6.75
C ARG A 210 -19.11 -1.70 -6.40
N VAL A 211 -19.63 -2.34 -5.37
CA VAL A 211 -19.21 -3.72 -5.01
C VAL A 211 -19.55 -4.69 -6.13
N LYS A 212 -20.78 -4.63 -6.66
CA LYS A 212 -21.22 -5.48 -7.78
C LYS A 212 -20.29 -5.39 -9.00
N GLU A 213 -19.84 -4.18 -9.35
CA GLU A 213 -18.95 -3.94 -10.50
C GLU A 213 -17.53 -4.48 -10.30
N ASN A 214 -17.11 -4.71 -9.04
CA ASN A 214 -15.73 -5.02 -8.70
C ASN A 214 -15.56 -6.32 -7.89
N CYS A 215 -16.62 -7.06 -7.60
CA CYS A 215 -16.59 -8.28 -6.79
C CYS A 215 -15.78 -9.43 -7.42
N ALA A 216 -15.54 -9.39 -8.74
CA ALA A 216 -14.72 -10.38 -9.43
C ALA A 216 -13.21 -10.17 -9.26
N TYR A 217 -12.78 -9.02 -8.73
CA TYR A 217 -11.39 -8.65 -8.54
C TYR A 217 -10.98 -8.76 -7.07
N GLU A 218 -9.67 -8.85 -6.81
CA GLU A 218 -9.15 -8.90 -5.44
C GLU A 218 -9.14 -7.49 -4.82
N ASN A 219 -9.86 -7.33 -3.71
CA ASN A 219 -9.98 -6.07 -3.00
C ASN A 219 -9.82 -6.25 -1.48
N VAL A 220 -9.35 -5.19 -0.82
CA VAL A 220 -9.58 -4.94 0.61
C VAL A 220 -10.66 -3.87 0.70
N TYR A 221 -11.82 -4.22 1.18
CA TYR A 221 -12.95 -3.28 1.26
C TYR A 221 -12.83 -2.39 2.49
N THR A 222 -12.70 -1.09 2.27
CA THR A 222 -12.74 -0.11 3.36
C THR A 222 -14.18 0.03 3.86
N LEU A 223 -14.38 -0.25 5.14
CA LEU A 223 -15.61 0.06 5.86
C LEU A 223 -15.46 1.46 6.46
N ALA A 224 -16.26 2.40 6.04
CA ALA A 224 -16.11 3.79 6.45
C ALA A 224 -17.41 4.58 6.32
N LEU A 225 -17.50 5.64 7.11
CA LEU A 225 -18.43 6.74 6.88
C LEU A 225 -17.77 8.03 7.39
N ARG A 226 -17.47 8.93 6.48
CA ARG A 226 -17.05 10.32 6.75
C ARG A 226 -17.82 11.27 5.86
N GLY A 227 -17.59 12.56 5.98
CA GLY A 227 -18.10 13.53 5.04
C GLY A 227 -17.42 13.42 3.66
N LEU A 228 -17.96 14.10 2.66
CA LEU A 228 -17.35 14.13 1.33
C LEU A 228 -15.90 14.63 1.40
N HIS A 229 -15.04 13.99 0.62
CA HIS A 229 -13.64 14.36 0.47
C HIS A 229 -12.93 14.56 1.82
N ASP A 230 -12.98 13.56 2.68
CA ASP A 230 -12.32 13.54 4.00
C ASP A 230 -12.84 14.60 5.01
N ALA A 231 -13.99 15.21 4.77
CA ALA A 231 -14.64 16.07 5.76
C ALA A 231 -15.11 15.27 6.98
N ALA A 232 -15.27 15.93 8.12
CA ALA A 232 -15.75 15.29 9.34
C ALA A 232 -17.20 14.78 9.18
N MET A 233 -17.50 13.65 9.83
CA MET A 233 -18.83 13.06 9.84
C MET A 233 -19.83 13.85 10.66
N GLY A 234 -21.01 14.16 10.09
CA GLY A 234 -22.21 14.60 10.81
C GLY A 234 -22.21 16.04 11.36
N GLY A 235 -21.18 16.85 11.07
CA GLY A 235 -21.12 18.22 11.61
C GLY A 235 -20.84 18.29 13.12
N GLY A 236 -20.65 19.51 13.66
CA GLY A 236 -20.22 19.73 15.06
C GLY A 236 -21.25 19.38 16.14
N ASP A 237 -22.54 19.50 15.82
CA ASP A 237 -23.63 19.48 16.83
C ASP A 237 -24.27 18.09 17.06
N VAL A 238 -23.82 17.04 16.35
CA VAL A 238 -24.36 15.69 16.55
C VAL A 238 -23.74 15.05 17.81
N PRO A 239 -24.56 14.59 18.79
CA PRO A 239 -24.06 13.92 19.98
C PRO A 239 -23.23 12.68 19.67
N MET A 240 -22.16 12.42 20.43
CA MET A 240 -21.25 11.29 20.22
C MET A 240 -21.99 9.96 20.12
N ARG A 241 -22.95 9.69 20.98
CA ARG A 241 -23.77 8.46 20.95
C ARG A 241 -24.51 8.27 19.63
N GLU A 242 -24.95 9.36 19.01
CA GLU A 242 -25.62 9.30 17.70
C GLU A 242 -24.63 9.07 16.57
N LYS A 243 -23.42 9.67 16.67
CA LYS A 243 -22.33 9.39 15.73
C LYS A 243 -21.93 7.91 15.75
N VAL A 244 -21.80 7.31 16.95
CA VAL A 244 -21.53 5.86 17.12
C VAL A 244 -22.62 5.04 16.40
N LYS A 245 -23.89 5.26 16.72
CA LYS A 245 -25.00 4.50 16.12
C LYS A 245 -25.08 4.67 14.58
N MET A 246 -24.85 5.88 14.09
CA MET A 246 -24.86 6.15 12.66
C MET A 246 -23.75 5.39 11.95
N LEU A 247 -22.55 5.40 12.52
CA LEU A 247 -21.39 4.67 11.97
C LEU A 247 -21.65 3.16 12.03
N GLU A 248 -22.09 2.60 13.14
CA GLU A 248 -22.46 1.17 13.25
C GLU A 248 -23.48 0.76 12.19
N SER A 249 -24.54 1.57 12.02
CA SER A 249 -25.55 1.31 10.99
C SER A 249 -24.96 1.29 9.57
N ALA A 250 -24.06 2.21 9.28
CA ALA A 250 -23.40 2.27 7.98
C ALA A 250 -22.45 1.09 7.75
N LEU A 251 -21.62 0.74 8.75
CA LEU A 251 -20.69 -0.40 8.64
C LEU A 251 -21.42 -1.72 8.47
N ASN A 252 -22.52 -1.94 9.20
CA ASN A 252 -23.34 -3.14 9.07
C ASN A 252 -23.96 -3.24 7.66
N ALA A 253 -24.54 -2.14 7.16
CA ALA A 253 -25.09 -2.10 5.80
C ALA A 253 -24.01 -2.36 4.73
N GLN A 254 -22.80 -1.84 4.90
CA GLN A 254 -21.67 -2.10 4.00
C GLN A 254 -21.28 -3.58 4.01
N ARG A 255 -21.25 -4.23 5.16
CA ARG A 255 -20.99 -5.68 5.25
C ARG A 255 -22.11 -6.51 4.59
N GLU A 256 -23.36 -6.14 4.77
CA GLU A 256 -24.50 -6.77 4.07
C GLU A 256 -24.39 -6.63 2.54
N ILE A 257 -23.94 -5.47 2.05
CA ILE A 257 -23.69 -5.22 0.63
C ILE A 257 -22.58 -6.16 0.12
N ILE A 258 -21.47 -6.31 0.84
CA ILE A 258 -20.38 -7.23 0.49
C ILE A 258 -20.93 -8.66 0.42
N ALA A 259 -21.63 -9.13 1.46
CA ALA A 259 -22.19 -10.48 1.53
C ALA A 259 -23.20 -10.78 0.40
N ARG A 260 -23.94 -9.77 -0.06
CA ARG A 260 -24.91 -9.90 -1.16
C ARG A 260 -24.27 -10.16 -2.52
N HIS A 261 -23.10 -9.59 -2.77
CA HIS A 261 -22.46 -9.60 -4.09
C HIS A 261 -21.31 -10.60 -4.20
N ILE A 262 -20.79 -11.10 -3.10
CA ILE A 262 -19.64 -12.02 -3.08
C ILE A 262 -20.08 -13.34 -2.44
N ASP A 263 -20.09 -14.39 -3.23
CA ASP A 263 -20.50 -15.74 -2.79
C ASP A 263 -19.37 -16.41 -1.97
N LYS A 264 -19.11 -15.82 -0.80
CA LYS A 264 -18.16 -16.33 0.23
C LYS A 264 -18.65 -15.86 1.60
N PRO A 265 -18.31 -16.59 2.69
CA PRO A 265 -18.55 -16.09 4.03
C PRO A 265 -17.93 -14.70 4.21
N VAL A 266 -18.72 -13.73 4.66
CA VAL A 266 -18.29 -12.30 4.71
C VAL A 266 -17.05 -12.09 5.58
N GLU A 267 -16.87 -12.91 6.60
CA GLU A 267 -15.71 -12.93 7.50
C GLU A 267 -14.41 -13.41 6.81
N THR A 268 -14.50 -14.02 5.63
CA THR A 268 -13.33 -14.42 4.83
C THR A 268 -12.92 -13.36 3.79
N ILE A 269 -13.76 -12.36 3.57
CA ILE A 269 -13.53 -11.29 2.61
C ILE A 269 -12.71 -10.20 3.30
N PRO A 270 -11.57 -9.77 2.72
CA PRO A 270 -10.74 -8.74 3.33
C PRO A 270 -11.48 -7.42 3.52
N GLN A 271 -11.62 -6.97 4.75
CA GLN A 271 -12.27 -5.73 5.15
C GLN A 271 -11.37 -4.98 6.12
N ALA A 272 -11.34 -3.66 6.00
CA ALA A 272 -10.53 -2.80 6.83
C ALA A 272 -11.32 -1.58 7.33
N PHE A 273 -11.05 -1.18 8.57
CA PHE A 273 -11.60 0.01 9.19
C PHE A 273 -10.46 0.85 9.76
N THR A 274 -10.43 2.14 9.43
CA THR A 274 -9.37 3.05 9.89
C THR A 274 -9.95 4.10 10.84
N PRO A 275 -9.74 3.98 12.15
CA PRO A 275 -10.12 4.99 13.12
C PRO A 275 -9.16 6.20 13.05
N TYR A 276 -9.41 7.12 12.13
CA TYR A 276 -8.59 8.31 11.86
C TYR A 276 -9.35 9.59 12.19
N LYS A 277 -8.66 10.60 12.68
CA LYS A 277 -9.25 11.88 13.10
C LYS A 277 -10.41 11.67 14.10
N GLU A 278 -11.59 12.26 13.86
CA GLU A 278 -12.77 12.13 14.71
C GLU A 278 -13.29 10.69 14.84
N VAL A 279 -13.00 9.83 13.85
CA VAL A 279 -13.42 8.42 13.88
C VAL A 279 -12.71 7.65 14.99
N LEU A 280 -11.49 8.06 15.37
CA LEU A 280 -10.78 7.48 16.52
C LEU A 280 -11.51 7.77 17.84
N GLU A 281 -12.06 8.98 17.99
CA GLU A 281 -12.87 9.32 19.15
C GLU A 281 -14.18 8.53 19.16
N ILE A 282 -14.85 8.40 18.01
CA ILE A 282 -16.07 7.59 17.87
C ILE A 282 -15.80 6.13 18.25
N TYR A 283 -14.70 5.55 17.73
CA TYR A 283 -14.29 4.19 18.09
C TYR A 283 -14.03 4.04 19.60
N SER A 284 -13.36 5.01 20.21
CA SER A 284 -13.05 5.01 21.64
C SER A 284 -14.30 5.20 22.52
N ASN A 285 -15.40 5.69 21.97
CA ASN A 285 -16.69 5.84 22.67
C ASN A 285 -17.65 4.67 22.45
N GLY A 286 -17.10 3.48 22.10
CA GLY A 286 -17.86 2.23 22.13
C GLY A 286 -18.42 1.77 20.79
N LEU A 287 -17.82 2.20 19.67
CA LEU A 287 -18.13 1.60 18.36
C LEU A 287 -17.73 0.12 18.37
N GLU A 288 -18.68 -0.75 18.11
CA GLU A 288 -18.44 -2.19 17.98
C GLU A 288 -18.10 -2.56 16.54
N LEU A 289 -17.03 -3.33 16.37
CA LEU A 289 -16.57 -3.86 15.09
C LEU A 289 -16.53 -5.38 15.13
N PRO A 290 -17.03 -6.08 14.10
CA PRO A 290 -16.87 -7.53 13.95
C PRO A 290 -15.39 -7.94 14.01
N ASP A 291 -15.08 -9.03 14.69
CA ASP A 291 -13.72 -9.49 14.97
C ASP A 291 -12.85 -9.74 13.72
N ASP A 292 -13.47 -10.07 12.59
CA ASP A 292 -12.82 -10.33 11.31
C ASP A 292 -12.38 -9.06 10.57
N VAL A 293 -12.90 -7.89 10.93
CA VAL A 293 -12.50 -6.62 10.32
C VAL A 293 -11.11 -6.19 10.82
N THR A 294 -10.19 -5.93 9.90
CA THR A 294 -8.86 -5.41 10.22
C THR A 294 -8.95 -3.96 10.70
N ILE A 295 -8.38 -3.64 11.87
CA ILE A 295 -8.28 -2.25 12.33
C ILE A 295 -6.96 -1.68 11.84
N ILE A 296 -7.02 -0.59 11.07
CA ILE A 296 -5.82 0.11 10.58
C ILE A 296 -5.54 1.31 11.47
N TRP A 297 -4.46 1.25 12.24
CA TRP A 297 -4.02 2.35 13.09
C TRP A 297 -3.25 3.39 12.28
N ALA A 298 -3.58 4.66 12.44
CA ALA A 298 -2.88 5.76 11.80
C ALA A 298 -1.83 6.37 12.75
N ASP A 299 -0.77 6.92 12.14
CA ASP A 299 0.15 7.80 12.84
C ASP A 299 -0.49 9.18 13.12
N ASP A 300 0.29 10.06 13.73
CA ASP A 300 -0.11 11.44 14.05
C ASP A 300 0.09 12.41 12.85
N ASN A 301 0.29 11.92 11.65
CA ASN A 301 0.68 12.58 10.41
C ASN A 301 2.17 12.98 10.35
N PHE A 302 2.94 12.71 11.39
CA PHE A 302 4.37 13.07 11.49
C PHE A 302 5.27 11.88 11.86
N GLY A 303 4.74 10.67 11.74
CA GLY A 303 5.48 9.43 11.88
C GLY A 303 5.35 8.74 13.24
N TYR A 304 4.63 9.30 14.22
CA TYR A 304 4.40 8.68 15.52
C TYR A 304 3.04 8.00 15.58
N MET A 305 2.98 6.73 15.89
CA MET A 305 1.71 5.99 16.01
C MET A 305 0.89 6.52 17.18
N LYS A 306 -0.30 7.04 16.89
CA LYS A 306 -1.20 7.60 17.93
C LYS A 306 -1.78 6.55 18.86
N ARG A 307 -2.02 5.36 18.32
CA ARG A 307 -2.58 4.23 19.04
C ARG A 307 -2.16 2.92 18.39
N LEU A 308 -2.02 1.89 19.17
CA LEU A 308 -1.80 0.51 18.77
C LEU A 308 -2.85 -0.40 19.41
N SER A 309 -2.94 -1.64 18.92
CA SER A 309 -3.90 -2.62 19.44
C SER A 309 -3.63 -2.95 20.90
N GLY A 310 -4.63 -2.73 21.76
CA GLY A 310 -4.62 -3.18 23.13
C GLY A 310 -4.79 -4.70 23.25
N PRO A 311 -4.65 -5.28 24.47
CA PRO A 311 -4.65 -6.74 24.67
C PRO A 311 -5.91 -7.46 24.15
N GLN A 312 -7.06 -6.81 24.13
CA GLN A 312 -8.30 -7.40 23.61
C GLN A 312 -8.32 -7.30 22.08
N GLU A 313 -7.91 -6.16 21.51
CA GLU A 313 -7.86 -5.96 20.06
C GLU A 313 -6.84 -6.90 19.41
N GLN A 314 -5.74 -7.24 20.08
CA GLN A 314 -4.75 -8.21 19.60
C GLN A 314 -5.28 -9.64 19.43
N LYS A 315 -6.42 -9.97 20.08
CA LYS A 315 -7.08 -11.28 19.94
C LYS A 315 -7.99 -11.39 18.73
N ARG A 316 -8.29 -10.29 18.06
CA ARG A 316 -9.19 -10.24 16.91
C ARG A 316 -8.65 -11.07 15.75
N SER A 317 -9.51 -11.81 15.06
CA SER A 317 -9.14 -12.59 13.87
C SER A 317 -8.76 -11.71 12.67
N GLY A 318 -9.35 -10.52 12.56
CA GLY A 318 -9.03 -9.51 11.56
C GLY A 318 -7.66 -8.88 11.77
N ARG A 319 -7.08 -8.99 12.99
CA ARG A 319 -5.79 -8.41 13.37
C ARG A 319 -5.76 -6.88 13.14
N ALA A 320 -4.57 -6.32 12.94
CA ALA A 320 -4.44 -4.88 12.70
C ALA A 320 -3.56 -4.56 11.48
N GLY A 321 -3.53 -3.30 11.14
CA GLY A 321 -2.70 -2.73 10.10
C GLY A 321 -2.21 -1.34 10.48
N VAL A 322 -1.47 -0.72 9.56
CA VAL A 322 -0.90 0.61 9.71
C VAL A 322 -1.25 1.48 8.50
N TYR A 323 -1.62 2.71 8.76
CA TYR A 323 -1.67 3.81 7.81
C TYR A 323 -0.63 4.85 8.23
N TYR A 324 0.44 4.97 7.44
CA TYR A 324 1.64 5.72 7.80
C TYR A 324 1.92 6.84 6.79
N HIS A 325 2.19 8.06 7.27
CA HIS A 325 2.46 9.19 6.41
C HIS A 325 3.94 9.31 6.06
N ILE A 326 4.27 9.10 4.79
CA ILE A 326 5.56 9.46 4.19
C ILE A 326 5.53 10.93 3.75
N SER A 327 4.39 11.38 3.27
CA SER A 327 4.06 12.79 3.02
C SER A 327 2.70 13.11 3.60
N TYR A 328 2.41 14.40 3.84
CA TYR A 328 1.16 14.85 4.43
C TYR A 328 0.74 16.22 3.89
N LEU A 329 -0.50 16.31 3.44
CA LEU A 329 -1.19 17.57 3.15
C LEU A 329 -2.19 17.86 4.27
N GLY A 330 -1.99 18.95 5.03
CA GLY A 330 -2.93 19.31 6.10
C GLY A 330 -2.36 20.28 7.12
N VAL A 331 -3.10 20.43 8.19
CA VAL A 331 -2.75 21.31 9.31
C VAL A 331 -1.98 20.53 10.39
N PRO A 332 -1.06 21.16 11.14
CA PRO A 332 -0.72 22.60 11.09
C PRO A 332 0.10 22.98 9.86
N HIS A 333 0.82 22.04 9.21
CA HIS A 333 1.68 22.31 8.07
C HIS A 333 1.90 21.07 7.21
N SER A 334 1.86 21.26 5.89
CA SER A 334 2.10 20.19 4.91
C SER A 334 3.59 19.93 4.70
N TYR A 335 3.95 18.68 4.35
CA TYR A 335 5.27 18.31 3.84
C TYR A 335 5.09 17.27 2.72
N LEU A 336 5.56 17.58 1.51
CA LEU A 336 5.21 16.83 0.30
C LEU A 336 6.42 16.47 -0.58
N TRP A 337 7.58 17.13 -0.42
CA TRP A 337 8.64 17.08 -1.43
C TRP A 337 9.69 16.02 -1.19
N TYR A 338 10.19 15.91 0.02
CA TYR A 338 11.34 15.06 0.32
C TYR A 338 11.06 14.07 1.44
N SER A 339 11.78 12.96 1.37
CA SER A 339 11.88 12.02 2.47
C SER A 339 12.55 12.68 3.69
N THR A 340 11.77 13.07 4.67
CA THR A 340 12.23 13.81 5.85
C THR A 340 11.97 13.11 7.18
N THR A 341 11.27 11.98 7.17
CA THR A 341 11.05 11.16 8.36
C THR A 341 12.26 10.27 8.61
N PRO A 342 12.87 10.32 9.82
CA PRO A 342 14.04 9.49 10.11
C PRO A 342 13.75 8.00 9.97
N PRO A 343 14.62 7.22 9.32
CA PRO A 343 14.48 5.76 9.22
C PRO A 343 14.35 5.07 10.58
N ALA A 344 15.05 5.55 11.60
CA ALA A 344 14.97 5.02 12.96
C ALA A 344 13.58 5.21 13.57
N LEU A 345 12.94 6.37 13.35
CA LEU A 345 11.56 6.62 13.79
C LEU A 345 10.57 5.68 13.06
N MET A 346 10.72 5.53 11.75
CA MET A 346 9.89 4.59 10.98
C MET A 346 10.02 3.17 11.55
N TYR A 347 11.24 2.72 11.78
CA TYR A 347 11.49 1.38 12.32
C TYR A 347 10.87 1.20 13.70
N GLU A 348 11.11 2.12 14.63
CA GLU A 348 10.59 2.04 16.00
C GLU A 348 9.07 1.93 15.99
N GLU A 349 8.39 2.82 15.28
CA GLU A 349 6.93 2.87 15.27
C GLU A 349 6.29 1.69 14.54
N LEU A 350 6.86 1.29 13.40
CA LEU A 350 6.35 0.17 12.63
C LEU A 350 6.66 -1.18 13.30
N ARG A 351 7.82 -1.31 13.98
CA ARG A 351 8.13 -2.50 14.77
C ARG A 351 7.16 -2.67 15.95
N LYS A 352 6.91 -1.60 16.71
CA LYS A 352 5.90 -1.62 17.79
C LYS A 352 4.51 -1.99 17.28
N ALA A 353 4.12 -1.47 16.12
CA ALA A 353 2.85 -1.81 15.49
C ALA A 353 2.78 -3.29 15.11
N TYR A 354 3.82 -3.81 14.48
CA TYR A 354 3.90 -5.23 14.12
C TYR A 354 3.83 -6.14 15.33
N ASP A 355 4.58 -5.84 16.39
CA ASP A 355 4.61 -6.61 17.63
C ASP A 355 3.25 -6.60 18.37
N THR A 356 2.39 -5.63 18.06
CA THR A 356 1.01 -5.53 18.55
C THR A 356 -0.03 -5.96 17.51
N THR A 357 0.35 -6.90 16.63
CA THR A 357 -0.50 -7.58 15.64
C THR A 357 -0.84 -6.81 14.38
N ALA A 358 -0.18 -5.70 14.09
CA ALA A 358 -0.37 -4.98 12.83
C ALA A 358 0.39 -5.64 11.67
N ASP A 359 0.00 -6.86 11.33
CA ASP A 359 0.59 -7.68 10.25
C ASP A 359 -0.34 -7.91 9.06
N ARG A 360 -1.52 -7.29 9.07
CA ARG A 360 -2.53 -7.55 8.03
C ARG A 360 -2.44 -6.59 6.85
N VAL A 361 -2.43 -5.29 7.09
CA VAL A 361 -2.39 -4.24 6.06
C VAL A 361 -1.41 -3.16 6.46
N TRP A 362 -0.42 -2.87 5.61
CA TRP A 362 0.41 -1.68 5.73
C TRP A 362 0.24 -0.81 4.50
N LEU A 363 -0.17 0.44 4.72
CA LEU A 363 -0.46 1.41 3.68
C LEU A 363 0.32 2.71 3.94
N ALA A 364 1.27 3.01 3.07
CA ALA A 364 2.03 4.26 3.12
C ALA A 364 1.30 5.36 2.36
N ASN A 365 0.96 6.45 3.04
CA ASN A 365 0.50 7.67 2.39
C ASN A 365 1.66 8.36 1.68
N CYS A 366 1.55 8.53 0.38
CA CYS A 366 2.53 9.27 -0.41
C CYS A 366 1.81 10.07 -1.51
N GLY A 367 2.12 11.38 -1.60
CA GLY A 367 1.57 12.24 -2.65
C GLY A 367 2.17 11.90 -3.99
N ASP A 368 3.49 11.91 -4.03
CA ASP A 368 4.29 11.60 -5.20
C ASP A 368 5.23 10.43 -4.95
N LEU A 369 5.63 9.76 -6.02
CA LEU A 369 6.61 8.68 -5.95
C LEU A 369 8.03 9.25 -5.94
N LYS A 370 8.28 10.30 -6.75
CA LYS A 370 9.57 11.00 -6.81
C LYS A 370 9.77 11.87 -5.57
N GLY A 371 10.99 11.80 -5.03
CA GLY A 371 11.37 12.42 -3.77
C GLY A 371 11.11 11.55 -2.53
N ALA A 372 10.24 10.53 -2.63
CA ALA A 372 9.89 9.62 -1.54
C ALA A 372 10.45 8.18 -1.73
N GLU A 373 11.27 7.95 -2.75
CA GLU A 373 11.71 6.62 -3.18
C GLU A 373 12.33 5.81 -2.05
N THR A 374 13.22 6.44 -1.29
CA THR A 374 13.96 5.79 -0.20
C THR A 374 13.02 5.37 0.94
N GLN A 375 12.08 6.24 1.31
CA GLN A 375 11.13 5.94 2.40
C GLN A 375 10.06 4.94 1.98
N ILE A 376 9.57 5.01 0.74
CA ILE A 376 8.66 4.00 0.18
C ILE A 376 9.38 2.63 0.18
N SER A 377 10.64 2.59 -0.25
CA SER A 377 11.43 1.35 -0.25
C SER A 377 11.61 0.80 1.15
N LEU A 378 12.03 1.63 2.11
CA LEU A 378 12.23 1.23 3.50
C LEU A 378 10.92 0.69 4.11
N PHE A 379 9.81 1.39 3.93
CA PHE A 379 8.50 0.98 4.43
C PHE A 379 8.09 -0.40 3.87
N LEU A 380 8.24 -0.61 2.57
CA LEU A 380 7.86 -1.84 1.91
C LEU A 380 8.83 -2.99 2.19
N ASP A 381 10.14 -2.72 2.32
CA ASP A 381 11.13 -3.72 2.72
C ASP A 381 10.88 -4.20 4.16
N MET A 382 10.57 -3.28 5.10
CA MET A 382 10.13 -3.66 6.44
C MET A 382 8.82 -4.46 6.44
N ALA A 383 7.85 -4.07 5.63
CA ALA A 383 6.58 -4.81 5.50
C ALA A 383 6.78 -6.20 4.88
N TYR A 384 7.83 -6.37 4.06
CA TYR A 384 8.19 -7.67 3.49
C TYR A 384 8.93 -8.55 4.49
N ASP A 385 9.94 -8.03 5.18
CA ASP A 385 10.73 -8.77 6.18
C ASP A 385 11.15 -7.86 7.34
N ILE A 386 10.25 -7.69 8.30
CA ILE A 386 10.49 -6.81 9.46
C ILE A 386 11.66 -7.30 10.33
N ASP A 387 11.92 -8.60 10.35
CA ASP A 387 12.97 -9.19 11.17
C ASP A 387 14.38 -9.01 10.57
N SER A 388 14.49 -8.55 9.32
CA SER A 388 15.77 -8.18 8.72
C SER A 388 16.27 -6.80 9.18
N PHE A 389 15.43 -6.04 9.90
CA PHE A 389 15.74 -4.70 10.39
C PHE A 389 15.99 -4.69 11.90
N ASN A 390 16.89 -3.80 12.31
CA ASN A 390 17.19 -3.50 13.69
C ASN A 390 17.69 -2.05 13.82
N ALA A 391 17.91 -1.57 15.05
CA ALA A 391 18.37 -0.21 15.32
C ALA A 391 19.68 0.15 14.62
N ASP A 392 20.60 -0.82 14.49
CA ASP A 392 21.94 -0.58 13.93
C ASP A 392 21.89 -0.44 12.40
N ASN A 393 21.05 -1.24 11.73
CA ASN A 393 21.05 -1.27 10.28
C ASN A 393 20.05 -0.33 9.61
N VAL A 394 19.02 0.12 10.31
CA VAL A 394 17.99 0.99 9.72
C VAL A 394 18.50 2.42 9.48
N ALA A 395 19.38 2.93 10.36
CA ALA A 395 19.90 4.29 10.24
C ALA A 395 20.70 4.51 8.95
N THR A 396 21.43 3.50 8.51
CA THR A 396 22.26 3.53 7.29
C THR A 396 21.52 3.06 6.02
N TYR A 397 20.25 2.70 6.14
CA TYR A 397 19.45 2.23 4.99
C TYR A 397 19.48 3.18 3.79
N PRO A 398 19.29 4.52 3.93
CA PRO A 398 19.32 5.43 2.80
C PRO A 398 20.64 5.41 2.04
N ALA A 399 21.75 5.38 2.75
CA ALA A 399 23.09 5.33 2.15
C ALA A 399 23.31 4.02 1.38
N ARG A 400 22.97 2.88 1.97
CA ARG A 400 23.06 1.57 1.31
C ARG A 400 22.17 1.48 0.09
N TRP A 401 20.94 2.02 0.19
CA TRP A 401 20.00 2.06 -0.92
C TRP A 401 20.53 2.86 -2.11
N LEU A 402 21.15 4.03 -1.85
CA LEU A 402 21.77 4.87 -2.88
C LEU A 402 23.03 4.21 -3.45
N ALA A 403 23.93 3.67 -2.60
CA ALA A 403 25.16 3.01 -3.02
C ALA A 403 24.88 1.82 -3.95
N LYS A 404 23.88 1.00 -3.64
CA LYS A 404 23.43 -0.11 -4.49
C LYS A 404 23.02 0.34 -5.89
N MET A 405 22.49 1.55 -6.05
CA MET A 405 22.01 2.08 -7.34
C MET A 405 23.09 2.84 -8.10
N PHE A 406 23.93 3.59 -7.42
CA PHE A 406 24.84 4.53 -8.04
C PHE A 406 26.33 4.12 -7.94
N GLY A 407 26.69 3.25 -7.01
CA GLY A 407 28.02 2.70 -6.82
C GLY A 407 28.39 2.54 -5.35
N GLU A 408 28.86 1.35 -4.99
CA GLU A 408 29.30 1.03 -3.62
C GLU A 408 30.52 1.88 -3.20
N GLU A 409 31.32 2.36 -4.13
CA GLU A 409 32.46 3.24 -3.91
C GLU A 409 32.07 4.60 -3.33
N TYR A 410 30.80 4.97 -3.39
CA TYR A 410 30.29 6.24 -2.83
C TYR A 410 29.66 6.08 -1.45
N TYR A 411 29.65 4.88 -0.87
CA TYR A 411 28.88 4.58 0.35
C TYR A 411 29.17 5.57 1.49
N ASP A 412 30.44 5.79 1.84
CA ASP A 412 30.82 6.66 2.97
C ASP A 412 30.34 8.11 2.76
N THR A 413 30.48 8.61 1.53
CA THR A 413 30.00 9.95 1.17
C THR A 413 28.46 10.03 1.23
N LEU A 414 27.78 8.99 0.75
CA LEU A 414 26.32 8.91 0.79
C LEU A 414 25.79 8.78 2.21
N GLU A 415 26.52 8.08 3.09
CA GLU A 415 26.17 7.98 4.51
C GLU A 415 26.24 9.35 5.19
N ASP A 416 27.33 10.09 4.99
CA ASP A 416 27.50 11.46 5.55
C ASP A 416 26.40 12.41 5.04
N ILE A 417 26.12 12.40 3.73
CA ILE A 417 25.09 13.24 3.12
C ILE A 417 23.69 12.88 3.66
N THR A 418 23.34 11.60 3.68
CA THR A 418 22.00 11.17 4.09
C THR A 418 21.75 11.38 5.57
N CYS A 419 22.75 11.11 6.42
CA CYS A 419 22.69 11.39 7.86
C CYS A 419 22.52 12.89 8.12
N SER A 420 23.32 13.73 7.45
CA SER A 420 23.23 15.19 7.57
C SER A 420 21.87 15.71 7.10
N HIS A 421 21.36 15.23 5.96
CA HIS A 421 20.05 15.59 5.45
C HIS A 421 18.92 15.23 6.44
N ILE A 422 18.93 14.00 6.95
CA ILE A 422 17.90 13.54 7.88
C ILE A 422 17.93 14.34 9.18
N ASN A 423 19.12 14.60 9.75
CA ASN A 423 19.24 15.39 10.97
C ASN A 423 18.74 16.82 10.80
N LEU A 424 19.08 17.47 9.68
CA LEU A 424 18.58 18.82 9.37
C LEU A 424 17.07 18.82 9.16
N ALA A 425 16.55 17.87 8.37
CA ALA A 425 15.13 17.79 8.08
C ALA A 425 14.28 17.37 9.29
N PHE A 426 14.86 16.60 10.24
CA PHE A 426 14.19 16.30 11.50
C PHE A 426 14.15 17.51 12.43
N SER A 427 15.20 18.33 12.43
CA SER A 427 15.20 19.60 13.18
C SER A 427 14.15 20.58 12.62
N ARG A 428 14.04 20.68 11.30
CA ARG A 428 12.99 21.45 10.62
C ARG A 428 12.85 20.97 9.17
N LYS A 429 11.64 20.60 8.79
CA LYS A 429 11.36 20.19 7.41
C LYS A 429 11.58 21.38 6.44
N PRO A 430 12.10 21.13 5.22
CA PRO A 430 12.35 22.19 4.23
C PRO A 430 11.12 23.06 3.95
N GLU A 431 9.94 22.46 3.85
CA GLU A 431 8.67 23.17 3.61
C GLU A 431 8.30 24.13 4.75
N TYR A 432 8.82 23.90 5.97
CA TYR A 432 8.55 24.76 7.14
C TYR A 432 9.47 25.98 7.21
N MET A 433 10.40 26.12 6.27
CA MET A 433 11.30 27.28 6.14
C MET A 433 10.77 28.36 5.18
N GLY A 434 9.54 28.20 4.68
CA GLY A 434 8.91 29.13 3.76
C GLY A 434 8.58 30.49 4.38
N TRP A 435 8.45 31.50 3.52
CA TRP A 435 8.07 32.86 3.91
C TRP A 435 6.58 32.90 4.31
N GLY A 436 6.27 33.50 5.42
CA GLY A 436 4.88 33.75 5.88
C GLY A 436 4.35 32.73 6.90
N TYR A 437 5.16 31.88 7.45
CA TYR A 437 4.80 30.91 8.52
C TYR A 437 5.54 31.25 9.81
N TRP A 438 5.16 32.37 10.43
CA TRP A 438 5.71 32.85 11.70
C TRP A 438 4.62 32.96 12.74
#